data_14cffb2e0c98bea73cad8643dc32c1e8
#
_entry.id   14cffb2e0c98bea73cad8643dc32c1e8
#
_cell.length_a   1.000
_cell.length_b   1.000
_cell.length_c   1.000
_cell.angle_alpha   90.00
_cell.angle_beta   90.00
_cell.angle_gamma   90.00
#
_symmetry.space_group_name_H-M   'P 1'
#
loop_
_entity.id
_entity.type
_entity.pdbx_description
1 polymer ?
#
loop_
_entity_poly.entity_id
_entity_poly.type
_entity_poly.pdbx_seq_one_letter_code
_entity_poly.pdbx_strand_id
1 'polypeptide(L)'
;FSSPTYCNQMMKRRDMTNGSCKPVNTFVHEPLADVQAVCSQENVTCKNRKSNCYKSSSALHITDCHLKGNSKYPNCDYKTTQYQKHIIVACEGNPYVPVHFDATV
;
A
#
# COMPACT_ATOMS: atom_id res chain seq x y z
N PHE A 1 12.92 7.56 2.93
CA PHE A 1 11.45 7.67 2.88
C PHE A 1 10.81 8.27 4.14
N SER A 2 11.60 8.84 5.03
CA SER A 2 11.10 9.53 6.23
C SER A 2 10.86 11.03 6.01
N SER A 3 11.16 11.56 4.82
CA SER A 3 10.98 12.98 4.51
C SER A 3 9.49 13.33 4.44
N PRO A 4 9.07 14.52 4.98
CA PRO A 4 7.69 14.99 4.80
C PRO A 4 7.27 15.13 3.33
N THR A 5 8.24 15.27 2.41
CA THR A 5 7.97 15.38 0.97
C THR A 5 7.98 14.05 0.24
N TYR A 6 8.23 12.93 0.94
CA TYR A 6 8.32 11.61 0.32
C TYR A 6 7.05 11.28 -0.48
N CYS A 7 5.88 11.43 0.15
CA CYS A 7 4.61 11.13 -0.51
C CYS A 7 4.36 12.02 -1.71
N ASN A 8 4.66 13.32 -1.63
CA ASN A 8 4.49 14.23 -2.76
C ASN A 8 5.29 13.77 -3.98
N GLN A 9 6.53 13.33 -3.76
CA GLN A 9 7.40 12.85 -4.83
C GLN A 9 6.97 11.49 -5.36
N MET A 10 6.69 10.54 -4.46
CA MET A 10 6.38 9.16 -4.87
C MET A 10 5.02 9.03 -5.52
N MET A 11 4.01 9.75 -5.02
CA MET A 11 2.68 9.74 -5.63
C MET A 11 2.74 10.24 -7.07
N LYS A 12 3.57 11.26 -7.32
CA LYS A 12 3.78 11.78 -8.67
C LYS A 12 4.53 10.77 -9.55
N ARG A 13 5.63 10.17 -9.05
CA ARG A 13 6.43 9.20 -9.80
C ARG A 13 5.65 7.96 -10.18
N ARG A 14 4.66 7.57 -9.37
CA ARG A 14 3.84 6.38 -9.60
C ARG A 14 2.53 6.70 -10.28
N ASP A 15 2.42 7.88 -10.91
CA ASP A 15 1.27 8.32 -11.70
C ASP A 15 -0.04 8.38 -10.92
N MET A 16 0.02 8.62 -9.61
CA MET A 16 -1.18 8.71 -8.77
C MET A 16 -1.73 10.12 -8.65
N THR A 17 -1.07 11.07 -9.32
CA THR A 17 -1.52 12.46 -9.38
C THR A 17 -1.79 12.89 -10.82
N ASN A 18 -2.00 11.95 -11.73
CA ASN A 18 -2.26 12.23 -13.14
C ASN A 18 -3.76 12.37 -13.36
N GLY A 19 -4.22 13.57 -13.66
CA GLY A 19 -5.63 13.89 -13.88
C GLY A 19 -6.43 14.17 -12.61
N SER A 20 -6.02 13.64 -11.48
CA SER A 20 -6.62 13.90 -10.17
C SER A 20 -5.63 13.49 -9.06
N CYS A 21 -5.88 13.96 -7.86
CA CYS A 21 -5.09 13.55 -6.69
C CYS A 21 -5.71 12.29 -6.09
N LYS A 22 -5.02 11.14 -6.18
CA LYS A 22 -5.47 9.92 -5.48
C LYS A 22 -5.48 10.20 -3.97
N PRO A 23 -6.60 9.96 -3.25
CA PRO A 23 -6.70 10.37 -1.84
C PRO A 23 -5.77 9.64 -0.89
N VAL A 24 -5.56 8.33 -1.11
CA VAL A 24 -4.78 7.49 -0.20
C VAL A 24 -3.98 6.48 -1.00
N ASN A 25 -2.74 6.25 -0.58
CA ASN A 25 -1.94 5.14 -1.11
C ASN A 25 -0.95 4.66 -0.06
N THR A 26 -0.65 3.36 -0.10
CA THR A 26 0.30 2.73 0.82
C THR A 26 1.49 2.19 0.03
N PHE A 27 2.70 2.50 0.50
CA PHE A 27 3.95 1.96 -0.04
C PHE A 27 4.55 0.98 0.97
N VAL A 28 4.97 -0.18 0.51
CA VAL A 28 5.62 -1.20 1.34
C VAL A 28 7.12 -1.19 1.06
N HIS A 29 7.92 -1.02 2.12
CA HIS A 29 9.38 -0.90 2.03
C HIS A 29 10.04 -2.22 2.44
N GLU A 30 9.76 -3.28 1.67
CA GLU A 30 10.39 -4.58 1.86
C GLU A 30 10.80 -5.14 0.49
N PRO A 31 11.75 -6.06 0.45
CA PRO A 31 12.10 -6.74 -0.81
C PRO A 31 10.86 -7.39 -1.43
N LEU A 32 10.77 -7.34 -2.76
CA LEU A 32 9.63 -7.90 -3.49
C LEU A 32 9.37 -9.36 -3.09
N ALA A 33 10.43 -10.15 -2.92
CA ALA A 33 10.29 -11.55 -2.54
C ALA A 33 9.57 -11.73 -1.19
N ASP A 34 9.78 -10.80 -0.24
CA ASP A 34 9.14 -10.86 1.08
C ASP A 34 7.65 -10.53 0.97
N VAL A 35 7.29 -9.60 0.09
CA VAL A 35 5.88 -9.26 -0.15
C VAL A 35 5.18 -10.42 -0.88
N GLN A 36 5.84 -11.02 -1.86
CA GLN A 36 5.31 -12.19 -2.57
C GLN A 36 5.10 -13.38 -1.63
N ALA A 37 5.99 -13.56 -0.65
CA ALA A 37 5.90 -14.65 0.32
C ALA A 37 4.64 -14.56 1.19
N VAL A 38 4.01 -13.41 1.30
CA VAL A 38 2.78 -13.23 2.08
C VAL A 38 1.65 -14.13 1.55
N CYS A 39 1.66 -14.44 0.25
CA CYS A 39 0.67 -15.33 -0.36
C CYS A 39 0.72 -16.78 0.17
N SER A 40 1.76 -17.14 0.90
CA SER A 40 1.86 -18.46 1.55
C SER A 40 1.75 -18.36 3.08
N GLN A 41 1.35 -17.21 3.61
CA GLN A 41 1.22 -16.99 5.04
C GLN A 41 -0.22 -17.14 5.50
N GLU A 42 -0.67 -16.41 6.51
CA GLU A 42 -1.98 -16.64 7.11
C GLU A 42 -3.13 -16.27 6.16
N ASN A 43 -3.95 -17.26 5.77
CA ASN A 43 -5.12 -16.99 4.96
C ASN A 43 -6.21 -16.32 5.80
N VAL A 44 -6.71 -15.20 5.32
CA VAL A 44 -7.77 -14.42 5.97
C VAL A 44 -8.81 -14.01 4.93
N THR A 45 -9.99 -13.64 5.40
CA THR A 45 -11.05 -13.17 4.51
C THR A 45 -10.76 -11.73 4.08
N CYS A 46 -10.89 -11.46 2.79
CA CYS A 46 -10.76 -10.10 2.24
C CYS A 46 -11.95 -9.23 2.65
N LYS A 47 -11.79 -7.91 2.55
CA LYS A 47 -12.88 -6.96 2.78
C LYS A 47 -14.07 -7.20 1.86
N ASN A 48 -13.83 -7.67 0.64
CA ASN A 48 -14.88 -8.02 -0.34
C ASN A 48 -15.48 -9.41 -0.10
N ARG A 49 -15.14 -10.07 1.02
CA ARG A 49 -15.59 -11.41 1.44
C ARG A 49 -15.00 -12.57 0.65
N LYS A 50 -14.10 -12.32 -0.31
CA LYS A 50 -13.36 -13.40 -0.96
C LYS A 50 -12.38 -14.02 0.02
N SER A 51 -11.95 -15.25 -0.26
CA SER A 51 -11.09 -16.04 0.63
C SER A 51 -9.63 -16.08 0.20
N ASN A 52 -9.24 -15.25 -0.75
CA ASN A 52 -7.88 -15.25 -1.31
C ASN A 52 -6.99 -14.14 -0.73
N CYS A 53 -7.24 -13.72 0.52
CA CYS A 53 -6.40 -12.76 1.20
C CYS A 53 -5.47 -13.43 2.20
N TYR A 54 -4.32 -12.80 2.44
CA TYR A 54 -3.26 -13.31 3.29
C TYR A 54 -2.68 -12.19 4.12
N LYS A 55 -2.47 -12.48 5.40
CA LYS A 55 -1.89 -11.54 6.35
C LYS A 55 -0.43 -11.89 6.55
N SER A 56 0.44 -10.88 6.49
CA SER A 56 1.87 -11.09 6.74
C SER A 56 2.11 -11.57 8.17
N SER A 57 3.01 -12.55 8.34
CA SER A 57 3.35 -13.11 9.64
C SER A 57 4.13 -12.12 10.50
N SER A 58 4.85 -11.19 9.87
CA SER A 58 5.60 -10.15 10.58
C SER A 58 5.11 -8.77 10.19
N ALA A 59 5.37 -7.79 11.06
CA ALA A 59 5.11 -6.40 10.77
C ALA A 59 6.14 -5.91 9.75
N LEU A 60 5.67 -5.22 8.71
CA LEU A 60 6.50 -4.70 7.63
C LEU A 60 6.59 -3.18 7.72
N HIS A 61 7.62 -2.61 7.09
CA HIS A 61 7.79 -1.16 7.04
C HIS A 61 6.91 -0.60 5.93
N ILE A 62 5.99 0.29 6.29
CA ILE A 62 5.05 0.90 5.33
C ILE A 62 5.02 2.41 5.48
N THR A 63 4.66 3.08 4.39
CA THR A 63 4.38 4.51 4.38
C THR A 63 2.98 4.72 3.84
N ASP A 64 2.13 5.39 4.63
CA ASP A 64 0.82 5.82 4.19
C ASP A 64 0.91 7.25 3.69
N CYS A 65 0.34 7.49 2.50
CA CYS A 65 0.21 8.81 1.92
C CYS A 65 -1.26 9.20 1.93
N HIS A 66 -1.60 10.26 2.66
CA HIS A 66 -2.95 10.77 2.76
C HIS A 66 -3.02 12.18 2.19
N LEU A 67 -3.93 12.39 1.24
CA LEU A 67 -4.13 13.71 0.64
C LEU A 67 -4.62 14.68 1.71
N LYS A 68 -3.96 15.84 1.82
CA LYS A 68 -4.41 16.90 2.74
C LYS A 68 -5.72 17.50 2.22
N GLY A 69 -6.62 17.85 3.14
CA GLY A 69 -7.97 18.29 2.80
C GLY A 69 -8.06 19.59 2.01
N ASN A 70 -7.00 20.41 2.06
CA ASN A 70 -6.93 21.66 1.30
C ASN A 70 -6.23 21.51 -0.06
N SER A 71 -5.83 20.30 -0.43
CA SER A 71 -5.14 20.06 -1.69
C SER A 71 -6.09 20.21 -2.88
N LYS A 72 -5.59 20.80 -3.95
CA LYS A 72 -6.32 20.92 -5.21
C LYS A 72 -5.41 20.55 -6.37
N TYR A 73 -5.88 19.61 -7.20
CA TYR A 73 -5.19 19.24 -8.43
C TYR A 73 -4.88 20.49 -9.27
N PRO A 74 -3.70 20.66 -9.86
CA PRO A 74 -2.60 19.69 -9.96
C PRO A 74 -1.62 19.71 -8.76
N ASN A 75 -1.87 20.51 -7.72
CA ASN A 75 -1.00 20.62 -6.56
C ASN A 75 -1.46 19.65 -5.47
N CYS A 76 -1.18 18.36 -5.70
CA CYS A 76 -1.53 17.31 -4.75
C CYS A 76 -0.53 17.32 -3.59
N ASP A 77 -1.00 17.62 -2.38
CA ASP A 77 -0.18 17.69 -1.19
C ASP A 77 -0.59 16.58 -0.21
N TYR A 78 0.40 15.80 0.23
CA TYR A 78 0.17 14.59 1.02
C TYR A 78 0.83 14.67 2.37
N LYS A 79 0.17 14.08 3.37
CA LYS A 79 0.78 13.78 4.65
C LYS A 79 1.45 12.42 4.56
N THR A 80 2.72 12.36 4.94
CA THR A 80 3.52 11.13 5.00
C THR A 80 3.51 10.59 6.42
N THR A 81 3.07 9.35 6.60
CA THR A 81 3.11 8.68 7.90
C THR A 81 3.77 7.31 7.75
N GLN A 82 4.74 7.01 8.60
CA GLN A 82 5.43 5.74 8.60
C GLN A 82 4.90 4.83 9.68
N TYR A 83 4.75 3.56 9.34
CA TYR A 83 4.29 2.53 10.25
C TYR A 83 5.14 1.27 10.10
N GLN A 84 5.06 0.45 11.14
CA GLN A 84 5.49 -0.94 11.08
C GLN A 84 4.27 -1.76 11.44
N LYS A 85 3.64 -2.37 10.44
CA LYS A 85 2.36 -3.06 10.58
C LYS A 85 2.31 -4.30 9.69
N HIS A 86 1.44 -5.24 10.05
CA HIS A 86 1.12 -6.36 9.17
C HIS A 86 0.31 -5.86 7.97
N ILE A 87 0.54 -6.47 6.81
CA ILE A 87 -0.25 -6.18 5.62
C ILE A 87 -1.16 -7.35 5.29
N ILE A 88 -2.29 -7.04 4.66
CA ILE A 88 -3.18 -8.04 4.08
C ILE A 88 -3.23 -7.77 2.59
N VAL A 89 -2.94 -8.79 1.79
CA VAL A 89 -2.95 -8.72 0.34
C VAL A 89 -3.83 -9.80 -0.25
N ALA A 90 -4.44 -9.52 -1.40
CA ALA A 90 -5.14 -10.53 -2.18
C ALA A 90 -4.19 -11.12 -3.21
N CYS A 91 -4.19 -12.44 -3.34
CA CYS A 91 -3.29 -13.16 -4.23
C CYS A 91 -4.08 -13.91 -5.30
N GLU A 92 -3.54 -13.91 -6.53
CA GLU A 92 -4.16 -14.59 -7.67
C GLU A 92 -3.07 -15.06 -8.63
N GLY A 93 -3.45 -15.98 -9.51
CA GLY A 93 -2.66 -16.35 -10.67
C GLY A 93 -1.74 -17.53 -10.47
N ASN A 94 -0.96 -17.77 -11.52
CA ASN A 94 0.10 -18.77 -11.53
C ASN A 94 1.32 -18.15 -12.23
N PRO A 95 2.36 -17.73 -11.50
CA PRO A 95 2.54 -17.93 -10.07
C PRO A 95 1.51 -17.15 -9.21
N TYR A 96 1.26 -17.66 -8.03
CA TYR A 96 0.32 -17.08 -7.07
C TYR A 96 0.96 -15.89 -6.37
N VAL A 97 0.58 -14.67 -6.75
CA VAL A 97 1.26 -13.44 -6.34
C VAL A 97 0.24 -12.39 -5.88
N PRO A 98 0.67 -11.42 -5.08
CA PRO A 98 -0.21 -10.32 -4.68
C PRO A 98 -0.66 -9.51 -5.89
N VAL A 99 -1.95 -9.25 -5.98
CA VAL A 99 -2.56 -8.44 -7.05
C VAL A 99 -3.32 -7.24 -6.51
N HIS A 100 -3.72 -7.26 -5.23
CA HIS A 100 -4.40 -6.15 -4.58
C HIS A 100 -3.90 -6.00 -3.15
N PHE A 101 -3.84 -4.76 -2.68
CA PHE A 101 -3.56 -4.43 -1.29
C PHE A 101 -4.91 -4.23 -0.58
N ASP A 102 -5.17 -5.03 0.45
CA ASP A 102 -6.46 -5.01 1.14
C ASP A 102 -6.46 -4.12 2.38
N ALA A 103 -5.46 -4.27 3.25
CA ALA A 103 -5.44 -3.53 4.50
C ALA A 103 -4.08 -3.60 5.19
N THR A 104 -3.93 -2.75 6.21
CA THR A 104 -2.89 -2.89 7.24
C THR A 104 -3.55 -3.16 8.59
N VAL A 105 -2.89 -3.94 9.43
CA VAL A 105 -3.38 -4.25 10.78
C VAL A 105 -2.27 -4.31 11.82
#